data_d7a1a3e1538115e92ebc87b4c295e269
#
_entry.id   d7a1a3e1538115e92ebc87b4c295e269
#
_cell.length_a   1.000
_cell.length_b   1.000
_cell.length_c   1.000
_cell.angle_alpha   90.00
_cell.angle_beta   90.00
_cell.angle_gamma   90.00
#
_symmetry.space_group_name_H-M   'P 1'
#
loop_
_entity.id
_entity.type
_entity.pdbx_description
1 polymer ?
#
loop_
_entity_poly.entity_id
_entity_poly.type
_entity_poly.pdbx_seq_one_letter_code
_entity_poly.pdbx_strand_id
1 'polypeptide(L)'
;MKNDRKLVRPAILVALCLITAVALVKHSSATIGNISKADLSGNWQMTLYGQGGCGVGSTLVTFTLNGSGSATNATEKSHSVGCGDTTSTGNTFTIISLGSNGSGTAGLSCGTGCGFTLSIQVSPDRSTFNVVDITDPNNFLQGVAVHQ
;
A
#
# COMPACT_ATOMS: atom_id res chain seq x y z
N MET A 1 61.40 15.49 -27.90
CA MET A 1 60.44 15.54 -26.75
C MET A 1 59.20 16.27 -27.23
N LYS A 2 58.15 15.56 -27.59
CA LYS A 2 56.90 16.12 -28.17
C LYS A 2 55.66 15.47 -27.55
N ASN A 3 54.93 16.29 -26.78
CA ASN A 3 53.49 16.24 -26.56
C ASN A 3 52.81 15.02 -25.88
N ASP A 4 53.07 14.79 -24.61
CA ASP A 4 52.20 13.91 -23.78
C ASP A 4 51.14 14.68 -22.96
N ARG A 5 50.98 15.99 -23.21
CA ARG A 5 50.04 16.81 -22.41
C ARG A 5 48.55 16.81 -22.89
N LYS A 6 48.25 16.21 -24.05
CA LYS A 6 46.88 16.28 -24.62
C LYS A 6 45.96 15.14 -24.23
N LEU A 7 46.48 14.03 -23.71
CA LEU A 7 45.68 12.86 -23.36
C LEU A 7 45.17 12.83 -21.91
N VAL A 8 45.80 13.58 -21.02
CA VAL A 8 45.47 13.56 -19.60
C VAL A 8 44.17 14.36 -19.28
N ARG A 9 43.88 15.41 -20.07
CA ARG A 9 42.72 16.27 -19.82
C ARG A 9 41.36 15.58 -20.02
N PRO A 10 41.12 14.78 -21.08
CA PRO A 10 39.83 14.10 -21.25
C PRO A 10 39.62 12.96 -20.23
N ALA A 11 40.70 12.27 -19.81
CA ALA A 11 40.59 11.20 -18.83
C ALA A 11 40.23 11.72 -17.44
N ILE A 12 40.74 12.89 -17.03
CA ILE A 12 40.36 13.51 -15.75
C ILE A 12 38.92 13.99 -15.77
N LEU A 13 38.42 14.53 -16.88
CA LEU A 13 37.05 14.97 -17.02
C LEU A 13 36.04 13.80 -16.95
N VAL A 14 36.36 12.68 -17.59
CA VAL A 14 35.52 11.47 -17.54
C VAL A 14 35.51 10.87 -16.12
N ALA A 15 36.65 10.83 -15.45
CA ALA A 15 36.74 10.36 -14.08
C ALA A 15 35.94 11.25 -13.10
N LEU A 16 35.97 12.56 -13.28
CA LEU A 16 35.19 13.50 -12.46
C LEU A 16 33.70 13.36 -12.68
N CYS A 17 33.26 13.15 -13.92
CA CYS A 17 31.81 12.88 -14.23
C CYS A 17 31.33 11.57 -13.64
N LEU A 18 32.15 10.52 -13.64
CA LEU A 18 31.79 9.23 -13.03
C LEU A 18 31.67 9.32 -11.50
N ILE A 19 32.56 10.06 -10.85
CA ILE A 19 32.49 10.24 -9.39
C ILE A 19 31.28 11.07 -8.97
N THR A 20 30.90 12.09 -9.76
CA THR A 20 29.71 12.89 -9.47
C THR A 20 28.41 12.11 -9.74
N ALA A 21 28.36 11.23 -10.74
CA ALA A 21 27.21 10.38 -11.01
C ALA A 21 26.97 9.34 -9.90
N VAL A 22 28.02 8.78 -9.32
CA VAL A 22 27.92 7.84 -8.18
C VAL A 22 27.51 8.56 -6.89
N ALA A 23 27.90 9.81 -6.70
CA ALA A 23 27.53 10.59 -5.51
C ALA A 23 26.05 11.05 -5.53
N LEU A 24 25.38 11.07 -6.69
CA LEU A 24 23.99 11.47 -6.84
C LEU A 24 23.01 10.31 -6.64
N VAL A 25 23.47 9.06 -6.65
CA VAL A 25 22.67 7.92 -6.19
C VAL A 25 22.76 7.84 -4.66
N LYS A 26 22.38 8.90 -3.97
CA LYS A 26 21.90 8.73 -2.61
C LYS A 26 20.64 7.91 -2.74
N HIS A 27 20.72 6.62 -2.46
CA HIS A 27 19.58 5.86 -2.05
C HIS A 27 18.98 6.65 -0.89
N SER A 28 17.88 7.33 -1.15
CA SER A 28 17.01 7.79 -0.07
C SER A 28 16.48 6.50 0.57
N SER A 29 17.26 5.94 1.48
CA SER A 29 16.70 5.08 2.50
C SER A 29 15.75 6.00 3.24
N ALA A 30 14.47 6.00 2.82
CA ALA A 30 13.44 6.63 3.59
C ALA A 30 13.60 6.06 4.99
N THR A 31 14.06 6.88 5.92
CA THR A 31 14.08 6.50 7.33
C THR A 31 12.64 6.16 7.63
N ILE A 32 12.34 4.87 7.82
CA ILE A 32 11.00 4.42 8.20
C ILE A 32 10.78 5.05 9.57
N GLY A 33 10.20 6.26 9.56
CA GLY A 33 9.73 6.89 10.79
C GLY A 33 8.66 5.96 11.38
N ASN A 34 8.55 5.91 12.70
CA ASN A 34 7.52 5.14 13.38
C ASN A 34 6.17 5.46 12.75
N ILE A 35 5.55 4.44 12.14
CA ILE A 35 4.21 4.55 11.55
C ILE A 35 3.20 4.26 12.65
N SER A 36 2.24 5.14 12.82
CA SER A 36 1.14 5.00 13.78
C SER A 36 -0.22 5.03 13.07
N LYS A 37 -1.27 4.58 13.75
CA LYS A 37 -2.63 4.64 13.20
C LYS A 37 -3.08 6.08 12.90
N ALA A 38 -2.63 7.05 13.68
CA ALA A 38 -2.95 8.44 13.50
C ALA A 38 -2.39 9.02 12.19
N ASP A 39 -1.24 8.51 11.73
CA ASP A 39 -0.62 8.91 10.47
C ASP A 39 -1.42 8.46 9.24
N LEU A 40 -2.37 7.54 9.42
CA LEU A 40 -3.21 6.99 8.36
C LEU A 40 -4.62 7.61 8.36
N SER A 41 -4.88 8.63 9.18
CA SER A 41 -6.17 9.31 9.17
C SER A 41 -6.40 10.04 7.85
N GLY A 42 -7.62 9.95 7.32
CA GLY A 42 -8.01 10.58 6.06
C GLY A 42 -8.80 9.65 5.15
N ASN A 43 -8.99 10.09 3.91
CA ASN A 43 -9.79 9.37 2.93
C ASN A 43 -8.94 8.32 2.20
N TRP A 44 -9.49 7.14 2.05
CA TRP A 44 -8.84 6.00 1.42
C TRP A 44 -9.72 5.35 0.37
N GLN A 45 -9.10 4.86 -0.67
CA GLN A 45 -9.69 4.00 -1.67
C GLN A 45 -8.89 2.71 -1.76
N MET A 46 -9.55 1.58 -1.52
CA MET A 46 -8.93 0.26 -1.54
C MET A 46 -9.54 -0.56 -2.67
N THR A 47 -8.70 -1.14 -3.50
CA THR A 47 -9.12 -2.11 -4.53
C THR A 47 -8.65 -3.49 -4.10
N LEU A 48 -9.57 -4.45 -4.07
CA LEU A 48 -9.31 -5.85 -3.80
C LEU A 48 -9.65 -6.68 -5.03
N TYR A 49 -8.89 -7.73 -5.25
CA TYR A 49 -9.13 -8.73 -6.28
C TYR A 49 -8.86 -10.12 -5.70
N GLY A 50 -9.68 -11.09 -6.06
CA GLY A 50 -9.47 -12.45 -5.62
C GLY A 50 -10.70 -13.34 -5.76
N GLN A 51 -10.77 -14.37 -4.93
CA GLN A 51 -11.84 -15.33 -4.88
C GLN A 51 -12.45 -15.35 -3.48
N GLY A 52 -13.78 -15.30 -3.42
CA GLY A 52 -14.57 -15.44 -2.21
C GLY A 52 -15.79 -16.32 -2.44
N GLY A 53 -16.76 -16.27 -1.52
CA GLY A 53 -18.00 -17.08 -1.61
C GLY A 53 -18.82 -16.88 -2.88
N CYS A 54 -18.68 -15.76 -3.57
CA CYS A 54 -19.31 -15.45 -4.85
C CYS A 54 -18.40 -15.75 -6.07
N GLY A 55 -17.32 -16.50 -5.89
CA GLY A 55 -16.34 -16.79 -6.93
C GLY A 55 -15.30 -15.68 -7.11
N VAL A 56 -14.65 -15.65 -8.26
CA VAL A 56 -13.64 -14.65 -8.59
C VAL A 56 -14.29 -13.28 -8.81
N GLY A 57 -13.71 -12.25 -8.26
CA GLY A 57 -14.24 -10.89 -8.38
C GLY A 57 -13.27 -9.80 -8.01
N SER A 58 -13.76 -8.57 -8.09
CA SER A 58 -13.06 -7.36 -7.68
C SER A 58 -13.97 -6.51 -6.81
N THR A 59 -13.36 -5.79 -5.88
CA THR A 59 -14.07 -4.93 -4.93
C THR A 59 -13.36 -3.60 -4.80
N LEU A 60 -14.12 -2.52 -4.83
CA LEU A 60 -13.69 -1.18 -4.53
C LEU A 60 -14.30 -0.77 -3.19
N VAL A 61 -13.46 -0.45 -2.20
CA VAL A 61 -13.88 0.02 -0.89
C VAL A 61 -13.40 1.46 -0.70
N THR A 62 -14.31 2.37 -0.36
CA THR A 62 -13.97 3.75 0.00
C THR A 62 -14.32 4.00 1.46
N PHE A 63 -13.42 4.63 2.20
CA PHE A 63 -13.59 4.86 3.63
C PHE A 63 -12.75 6.05 4.12
N THR A 64 -13.13 6.60 5.28
CA THR A 64 -12.36 7.65 5.95
C THR A 64 -11.90 7.10 7.30
N LEU A 65 -10.58 6.95 7.47
CA LEU A 65 -9.99 6.56 8.75
C LEU A 65 -9.92 7.75 9.69
N ASN A 66 -10.30 7.53 10.94
CA ASN A 66 -10.02 8.44 12.04
C ASN A 66 -8.62 8.19 12.64
N GLY A 67 -8.19 9.04 13.56
CA GLY A 67 -6.87 8.92 14.21
C GLY A 67 -6.66 7.63 15.03
N SER A 68 -7.71 6.88 15.35
CA SER A 68 -7.61 5.55 15.98
C SER A 68 -7.47 4.41 14.98
N GLY A 69 -7.53 4.71 13.66
CA GLY A 69 -7.46 3.74 12.59
C GLY A 69 -8.77 3.01 12.32
N SER A 70 -9.91 3.66 12.58
CA SER A 70 -11.26 3.09 12.37
C SER A 70 -12.08 3.93 11.41
N ALA A 71 -12.88 3.27 10.61
CA ALA A 71 -13.90 3.85 9.73
C ALA A 71 -15.23 3.08 9.92
N THR A 72 -16.34 3.81 10.08
CA THR A 72 -17.66 3.24 10.37
C THR A 72 -18.64 3.34 9.19
N ASN A 73 -18.27 4.03 8.10
CA ASN A 73 -19.11 4.28 6.94
C ASN A 73 -18.38 3.92 5.64
N ALA A 74 -17.73 2.77 5.63
CA ALA A 74 -17.10 2.30 4.39
C ALA A 74 -18.20 1.91 3.39
N THR A 75 -17.97 2.28 2.13
CA THR A 75 -18.81 1.89 0.99
C THR A 75 -18.04 0.89 0.16
N GLU A 76 -18.67 -0.20 -0.16
CA GLU A 76 -18.15 -1.28 -0.99
C GLU A 76 -18.96 -1.36 -2.29
N LYS A 77 -18.24 -1.47 -3.41
CA LYS A 77 -18.80 -1.84 -4.72
C LYS A 77 -18.02 -3.03 -5.23
N SER A 78 -18.70 -4.13 -5.48
CA SER A 78 -18.04 -5.34 -5.95
C SER A 78 -18.72 -5.91 -7.19
N HIS A 79 -17.92 -6.63 -7.98
CA HIS A 79 -18.36 -7.44 -9.09
C HIS A 79 -17.73 -8.82 -8.96
N SER A 80 -18.55 -9.87 -9.04
CA SER A 80 -18.10 -11.26 -8.97
C SER A 80 -18.84 -12.15 -9.95
N VAL A 81 -18.20 -13.25 -10.34
CA VAL A 81 -18.75 -14.19 -11.34
C VAL A 81 -20.06 -14.81 -10.87
N GLY A 82 -20.19 -15.10 -9.57
CA GLY A 82 -21.36 -15.79 -9.03
C GLY A 82 -22.50 -14.88 -8.53
N CYS A 83 -22.19 -13.62 -8.15
CA CYS A 83 -23.17 -12.70 -7.55
C CYS A 83 -23.44 -11.44 -8.39
N GLY A 84 -22.66 -11.19 -9.46
CA GLY A 84 -22.77 -9.98 -10.28
C GLY A 84 -22.32 -8.72 -9.54
N ASP A 85 -23.00 -7.60 -9.84
CA ASP A 85 -22.70 -6.29 -9.25
C ASP A 85 -23.44 -6.13 -7.92
N THR A 86 -22.70 -5.74 -6.88
CA THR A 86 -23.27 -5.43 -5.56
C THR A 86 -22.74 -4.09 -5.04
N THR A 87 -23.53 -3.44 -4.21
CA THR A 87 -23.13 -2.24 -3.47
C THR A 87 -23.60 -2.37 -2.02
N SER A 88 -22.70 -2.15 -1.09
CA SER A 88 -22.93 -2.19 0.35
C SER A 88 -22.43 -0.90 0.98
N THR A 89 -23.16 -0.38 1.97
CA THR A 89 -22.82 0.82 2.74
C THR A 89 -22.90 0.55 4.23
N GLY A 90 -22.31 1.42 5.04
CA GLY A 90 -22.27 1.24 6.49
C GLY A 90 -21.31 0.14 6.95
N ASN A 91 -20.43 -0.31 6.08
CA ASN A 91 -19.37 -1.25 6.40
C ASN A 91 -18.36 -0.60 7.34
N THR A 92 -17.57 -1.42 8.03
CA THR A 92 -16.51 -0.92 8.92
C THR A 92 -15.15 -1.42 8.44
N PHE A 93 -14.16 -0.54 8.53
CA PHE A 93 -12.76 -0.91 8.38
C PHE A 93 -12.01 -0.49 9.65
N THR A 94 -11.21 -1.38 10.21
CA THR A 94 -10.48 -1.09 11.46
C THR A 94 -9.08 -1.67 11.40
N ILE A 95 -8.07 -0.85 11.62
CA ILE A 95 -6.70 -1.29 11.83
C ILE A 95 -6.60 -1.87 13.24
N ILE A 96 -6.52 -3.19 13.36
CA ILE A 96 -6.48 -3.92 14.63
C ILE A 96 -5.12 -3.72 15.29
N SER A 97 -4.05 -4.02 14.55
CA SER A 97 -2.66 -3.85 14.99
C SER A 97 -1.84 -3.11 13.93
N LEU A 98 -0.85 -2.34 14.36
CA LEU A 98 0.10 -1.68 13.47
C LEU A 98 1.44 -1.53 14.19
N GLY A 99 2.47 -2.16 13.65
CA GLY A 99 3.85 -2.00 14.09
C GLY A 99 4.49 -0.73 13.49
N SER A 100 5.54 -0.26 14.15
CA SER A 100 6.26 0.95 13.71
C SER A 100 6.87 0.85 12.31
N ASN A 101 7.07 -0.37 11.81
CA ASN A 101 7.53 -0.67 10.45
C ASN A 101 6.40 -0.69 9.40
N GLY A 102 5.16 -0.40 9.80
CA GLY A 102 3.99 -0.40 8.93
C GLY A 102 3.33 -1.77 8.71
N SER A 103 3.88 -2.86 9.26
CA SER A 103 3.22 -4.17 9.22
C SER A 103 2.10 -4.21 10.24
N GLY A 104 0.97 -4.82 9.88
CA GLY A 104 -0.16 -4.90 10.81
C GLY A 104 -1.28 -5.80 10.32
N THR A 105 -2.39 -5.74 11.04
CA THR A 105 -3.64 -6.41 10.70
C THR A 105 -4.80 -5.43 10.73
N ALA A 106 -5.77 -5.67 9.86
CA ALA A 106 -7.01 -4.91 9.82
C ALA A 106 -8.22 -5.84 9.69
N GLY A 107 -9.38 -5.34 10.06
CA GLY A 107 -10.68 -5.99 9.83
C GLY A 107 -11.50 -5.17 8.86
N LEU A 108 -12.13 -5.82 7.89
CA LEU A 108 -13.17 -5.26 7.02
C LEU A 108 -14.46 -6.03 7.26
N SER A 109 -15.51 -5.35 7.69
CA SER A 109 -16.86 -5.94 7.81
C SER A 109 -17.70 -5.44 6.65
N CYS A 110 -18.36 -6.35 5.96
CA CYS A 110 -19.20 -6.11 4.79
C CYS A 110 -20.67 -6.49 5.05
N GLY A 111 -21.16 -6.25 6.27
CA GLY A 111 -22.52 -6.54 6.69
C GLY A 111 -22.63 -7.79 7.58
N THR A 112 -23.85 -8.29 7.78
CA THR A 112 -24.11 -9.42 8.69
C THR A 112 -23.53 -10.71 8.13
N GLY A 113 -22.59 -11.32 8.88
CA GLY A 113 -21.97 -12.60 8.51
C GLY A 113 -20.85 -12.50 7.46
N CYS A 114 -20.48 -11.30 7.05
CA CYS A 114 -19.37 -11.05 6.15
C CYS A 114 -18.29 -10.25 6.87
N GLY A 115 -17.06 -10.75 6.85
CA GLY A 115 -15.92 -10.06 7.44
C GLY A 115 -14.61 -10.69 7.01
N PHE A 116 -13.62 -9.85 6.84
CA PHE A 116 -12.26 -10.25 6.45
C PHE A 116 -11.26 -9.79 7.50
N THR A 117 -10.31 -10.64 7.80
CA THR A 117 -9.09 -10.29 8.52
C THR A 117 -7.98 -10.14 7.49
N LEU A 118 -7.38 -8.97 7.47
CA LEU A 118 -6.43 -8.55 6.45
C LEU A 118 -5.05 -8.38 7.08
N SER A 119 -4.02 -8.94 6.47
CA SER A 119 -2.64 -8.54 6.70
C SER A 119 -2.38 -7.28 5.88
N ILE A 120 -1.78 -6.26 6.49
CA ILE A 120 -1.47 -4.99 5.83
C ILE A 120 0.02 -4.65 5.93
N GLN A 121 0.52 -3.97 4.90
CA GLN A 121 1.85 -3.36 4.91
C GLN A 121 1.75 -1.94 4.38
N VAL A 122 1.93 -0.98 5.26
CA VAL A 122 1.91 0.46 4.96
C VAL A 122 3.24 0.88 4.31
N SER A 123 3.18 1.71 3.27
CA SER A 123 4.34 2.34 2.65
C SER A 123 5.01 3.34 3.59
N PRO A 124 6.33 3.57 3.48
CA PRO A 124 7.05 4.52 4.33
C PRO A 124 6.52 5.95 4.27
N ASP A 125 5.98 6.36 3.13
CA ASP A 125 5.39 7.68 2.90
C ASP A 125 3.92 7.79 3.32
N ARG A 126 3.34 6.67 3.81
CA ARG A 126 1.94 6.56 4.27
C ARG A 126 0.88 6.83 3.21
N SER A 127 1.28 6.84 1.94
CA SER A 127 0.36 7.09 0.82
C SER A 127 -0.41 5.84 0.38
N THR A 128 0.12 4.66 0.70
CA THR A 128 -0.48 3.38 0.31
C THR A 128 -0.31 2.32 1.40
N PHE A 129 -1.15 1.30 1.37
CA PHE A 129 -0.86 0.04 2.03
C PHE A 129 -1.33 -1.15 1.19
N ASN A 130 -0.49 -2.18 1.13
CA ASN A 130 -0.84 -3.46 0.54
C ASN A 130 -1.72 -4.27 1.50
N VAL A 131 -2.56 -5.12 0.93
CA VAL A 131 -3.56 -5.89 1.67
C VAL A 131 -3.57 -7.33 1.17
N VAL A 132 -3.60 -8.28 2.11
CA VAL A 132 -3.80 -9.70 1.83
C VAL A 132 -4.81 -10.25 2.83
N ASP A 133 -5.84 -10.93 2.34
CA ASP A 133 -6.80 -11.65 3.18
C ASP A 133 -6.15 -12.86 3.85
N ILE A 134 -6.36 -12.98 5.16
CA ILE A 134 -5.88 -14.09 5.99
C ILE A 134 -7.02 -14.76 6.77
N THR A 135 -8.27 -14.55 6.36
CA THR A 135 -9.46 -15.02 7.08
C THR A 135 -9.65 -16.53 6.93
N ASP A 136 -9.64 -17.03 5.70
CA ASP A 136 -10.00 -18.39 5.35
C ASP A 136 -9.04 -18.94 4.28
N PRO A 137 -8.47 -20.14 4.45
CA PRO A 137 -7.56 -20.74 3.47
C PRO A 137 -8.21 -21.04 2.11
N ASN A 138 -9.56 -21.06 2.03
CA ASN A 138 -10.29 -21.31 0.78
C ASN A 138 -10.65 -20.01 0.03
N ASN A 139 -10.48 -18.87 0.66
CA ASN A 139 -10.69 -17.56 0.07
C ASN A 139 -9.36 -16.84 -0.02
N PHE A 140 -9.21 -16.02 -1.03
CA PHE A 140 -8.09 -15.09 -1.08
C PHE A 140 -8.53 -13.77 -1.70
N LEU A 141 -8.21 -12.69 -1.05
CA LEU A 141 -8.31 -11.34 -1.58
C LEU A 141 -6.95 -10.66 -1.38
N GLN A 142 -6.54 -9.92 -2.37
CA GLN A 142 -5.34 -9.10 -2.28
C GLN A 142 -5.57 -7.76 -2.97
N GLY A 143 -4.83 -6.76 -2.58
CA GLY A 143 -4.99 -5.46 -3.19
C GLY A 143 -4.14 -4.37 -2.59
N VAL A 144 -4.54 -3.15 -2.89
CA VAL A 144 -3.87 -1.94 -2.41
C VAL A 144 -4.90 -0.89 -2.01
N ALA A 145 -4.62 -0.19 -0.93
CA ALA A 145 -5.31 1.03 -0.55
C ALA A 145 -4.42 2.24 -0.84
N VAL A 146 -5.02 3.31 -1.33
CA VAL A 146 -4.38 4.57 -1.70
C VAL A 146 -5.03 5.70 -0.94
N HIS A 147 -4.22 6.57 -0.32
CA HIS A 147 -4.66 7.79 0.33
C HIS A 147 -5.10 8.81 -0.72
N GLN A 148 -6.25 9.45 -0.50
CA GLN A 148 -6.89 10.38 -1.46
C GLN A 148 -6.57 11.82 -1.12
#